data_9eac5f7d819216f2776eba93585d984a
#
_entry.id   9eac5f7d819216f2776eba93585d984a
#
_cell.length_a   1.000
_cell.length_b   1.000
_cell.length_c   1.000
_cell.angle_alpha   90.00
_cell.angle_beta   90.00
_cell.angle_gamma   90.00
#
_symmetry.space_group_name_H-M   'P 1'
#
loop_
_entity.id
_entity.type
_entity.pdbx_description
1 polymer ?
#
loop_
_entity_poly.entity_id
_entity_poly.type
_entity_poly.pdbx_seq_one_letter_code
_entity_poly.pdbx_strand_id
1 'polypeptide(L)'
;IALTSIGEVPLHLKSHALKSGGYVLTHLAGYNENGKFYPAYCLNKTRPGVDDTREYSVTLAEILGDQATYSKIWRVVVAGYPYNSPESLGVSDWRYAYQATKMAIYCVLGQSNVDDFYATDSTGQSIVDLIHRLVNQGEHGQNTYRTPVASINNSGNMVLSGDYYVQNYTISSNVDILN
;
A
#
# COMPACT_ATOMS: atom_id res chain seq x y z
N ILE A 1 -12.02 11.42 5.62
CA ILE A 1 -12.25 9.99 5.88
C ILE A 1 -11.93 9.65 7.33
N ALA A 2 -12.68 8.73 7.92
CA ALA A 2 -12.37 8.18 9.23
C ALA A 2 -11.39 7.00 9.05
N LEU A 3 -10.24 7.09 9.68
CA LEU A 3 -9.31 5.96 9.78
C LEU A 3 -9.62 5.19 11.06
N THR A 4 -9.57 3.88 10.99
CA THR A 4 -9.88 3.00 12.11
C THR A 4 -8.68 2.12 12.43
N SER A 5 -8.38 1.93 13.72
CA SER A 5 -7.48 0.90 14.20
C SER A 5 -8.29 -0.39 14.42
N ILE A 6 -7.85 -1.49 13.81
CA ILE A 6 -8.56 -2.78 13.86
C ILE A 6 -7.77 -3.86 14.60
N GLY A 7 -6.82 -3.46 15.43
CA GLY A 7 -6.04 -4.37 16.25
C GLY A 7 -4.55 -4.34 15.95
N GLU A 8 -3.86 -5.40 16.33
CA GLU A 8 -2.42 -5.54 16.25
C GLU A 8 -2.01 -6.82 15.51
N VAL A 9 -0.83 -6.78 14.91
CA VAL A 9 -0.21 -7.96 14.31
C VAL A 9 0.33 -8.87 15.42
N PRO A 10 0.12 -10.21 15.36
CA PRO A 10 0.74 -11.14 16.28
C PRO A 10 2.27 -11.04 16.30
N LEU A 11 2.89 -11.30 17.46
CA LEU A 11 4.29 -11.01 17.74
C LEU A 11 5.22 -12.13 17.23
N HIS A 12 5.75 -11.99 16.03
CA HIS A 12 6.73 -12.89 15.42
C HIS A 12 8.02 -12.15 15.00
N LEU A 13 7.97 -10.82 14.93
CA LEU A 13 9.06 -9.99 14.46
C LEU A 13 9.70 -9.22 15.62
N LYS A 14 11.01 -9.21 15.70
CA LYS A 14 11.79 -8.41 16.62
C LYS A 14 12.72 -7.44 15.90
N SER A 15 13.26 -6.46 16.62
CA SER A 15 14.22 -5.52 16.06
C SER A 15 15.33 -5.19 17.06
N HIS A 16 16.57 -5.19 16.59
CA HIS A 16 17.76 -4.75 17.37
C HIS A 16 17.73 -3.26 17.70
N ALA A 17 17.00 -2.45 16.93
CA ALA A 17 16.80 -1.02 17.21
C ALA A 17 15.92 -0.76 18.46
N LEU A 18 15.18 -1.75 18.94
CA LEU A 18 14.38 -1.67 20.16
C LEU A 18 15.20 -2.11 21.38
N LYS A 19 14.94 -1.49 22.56
CA LYS A 19 15.60 -1.86 23.79
C LYS A 19 15.49 -3.37 24.04
N SER A 20 16.61 -4.01 24.32
CA SER A 20 16.71 -5.46 24.57
C SER A 20 16.20 -6.34 23.44
N GLY A 21 16.26 -5.88 22.18
CA GLY A 21 15.74 -6.64 21.04
C GLY A 21 14.26 -6.95 21.15
N GLY A 22 13.44 -5.92 21.42
CA GLY A 22 12.01 -6.06 21.65
C GLY A 22 11.21 -6.45 20.40
N TYR A 23 9.98 -6.90 20.63
CA TYR A 23 9.03 -7.17 19.56
C TYR A 23 8.57 -5.89 18.84
N VAL A 24 8.41 -5.97 17.54
CA VAL A 24 7.89 -4.89 16.71
C VAL A 24 6.37 -4.89 16.82
N LEU A 25 5.84 -4.00 17.66
CA LEU A 25 4.41 -3.77 17.74
C LEU A 25 3.93 -3.08 16.47
N THR A 26 2.91 -3.64 15.83
CA THR A 26 2.34 -3.08 14.61
C THR A 26 0.84 -3.01 14.73
N HIS A 27 0.32 -1.79 14.84
CA HIS A 27 -1.12 -1.52 14.79
C HIS A 27 -1.59 -1.57 13.34
N LEU A 28 -2.71 -2.26 13.15
CA LEU A 28 -3.41 -2.34 11.88
C LEU A 28 -4.32 -1.14 11.74
N ALA A 29 -4.15 -0.37 10.69
CA ALA A 29 -4.93 0.82 10.41
C ALA A 29 -5.45 0.81 8.97
N GLY A 30 -6.61 1.41 8.78
CA GLY A 30 -7.22 1.53 7.46
C GLY A 30 -8.56 2.27 7.52
N TYR A 31 -9.28 2.24 6.44
CA TYR A 31 -10.63 2.79 6.36
C TYR A 31 -11.56 1.82 5.64
N ASN A 32 -12.85 1.93 5.93
CA ASN A 32 -13.89 1.17 5.26
C ASN A 32 -14.62 2.07 4.28
N GLU A 33 -14.75 1.59 3.04
CA GLU A 33 -15.53 2.25 2.01
C GLU A 33 -16.37 1.19 1.27
N ASN A 34 -17.68 1.41 1.21
CA ASN A 34 -18.62 0.48 0.56
C ASN A 34 -18.49 -0.98 1.02
N GLY A 35 -18.20 -1.20 2.31
CA GLY A 35 -18.05 -2.52 2.90
C GLY A 35 -16.69 -3.19 2.63
N LYS A 36 -15.75 -2.52 1.98
CA LYS A 36 -14.39 -3.00 1.73
C LYS A 36 -13.40 -2.25 2.62
N PHE A 37 -12.51 -3.01 3.27
CA PHE A 37 -11.42 -2.47 4.05
C PHE A 37 -10.22 -2.14 3.16
N TYR A 38 -9.71 -0.92 3.31
CA TYR A 38 -8.50 -0.45 2.64
C TYR A 38 -7.43 -0.16 3.70
N PRO A 39 -6.28 -0.84 3.66
CA PRO A 39 -5.20 -0.60 4.59
C PRO A 39 -4.59 0.79 4.40
N ALA A 40 -4.21 1.43 5.49
CA ALA A 40 -3.50 2.70 5.50
C ALA A 40 -2.14 2.54 6.20
N TYR A 41 -1.13 3.15 5.65
CA TYR A 41 0.24 3.11 6.17
C TYR A 41 0.65 4.46 6.73
N CYS A 42 1.11 4.47 7.97
CA CYS A 42 1.74 5.65 8.55
C CYS A 42 3.13 5.85 7.90
N LEU A 43 3.41 7.05 7.44
CA LEU A 43 4.70 7.40 6.83
C LEU A 43 5.69 8.02 7.83
N ASN A 44 5.33 8.09 9.10
CA ASN A 44 6.21 8.60 10.16
C ASN A 44 6.18 7.67 11.38
N LYS A 45 7.28 6.93 11.56
CA LYS A 45 7.45 5.94 12.64
C LYS A 45 7.37 6.55 14.05
N THR A 46 7.69 7.84 14.19
CA THR A 46 7.74 8.52 15.49
C THR A 46 6.42 9.17 15.90
N ARG A 47 5.44 9.22 15.01
CA ARG A 47 4.12 9.77 15.31
C ARG A 47 3.23 8.73 15.97
N PRO A 48 2.30 9.17 16.86
CA PRO A 48 1.24 8.30 17.36
C PRO A 48 0.49 7.64 16.21
N GLY A 49 -0.06 6.47 16.48
CA GLY A 49 -0.93 5.76 15.52
C GLY A 49 -2.23 6.52 15.22
N VAL A 50 -3.09 5.87 14.45
CA VAL A 50 -4.39 6.41 14.09
C VAL A 50 -5.23 6.65 15.36
N ASP A 51 -5.85 7.79 15.42
CA ASP A 51 -6.82 8.17 16.47
C ASP A 51 -8.22 8.10 15.84
N ASP A 52 -9.02 7.16 16.29
CA ASP A 52 -10.39 6.89 15.78
C ASP A 52 -11.35 8.05 16.03
N THR A 53 -10.98 9.01 16.88
CA THR A 53 -11.79 10.19 17.17
C THR A 53 -11.57 11.34 16.19
N ARG A 54 -10.64 11.20 15.25
CA ARG A 54 -10.26 12.26 14.31
C ARG A 54 -10.68 11.95 12.88
N GLU A 55 -11.14 12.98 12.22
CA GLU A 55 -11.29 12.96 10.78
C GLU A 55 -9.97 13.34 10.10
N TYR A 56 -9.67 12.67 8.99
CA TYR A 56 -8.48 12.89 8.19
C TYR A 56 -8.89 13.43 6.81
N SER A 57 -8.21 14.49 6.37
CA SER A 57 -8.36 14.98 5.00
C SER A 57 -7.59 14.09 4.03
N VAL A 58 -8.14 13.89 2.85
CA VAL A 58 -7.45 13.21 1.74
C VAL A 58 -6.80 14.27 0.86
N THR A 59 -5.51 14.15 0.65
CA THR A 59 -4.74 15.01 -0.25
C THR A 59 -3.89 14.16 -1.18
N LEU A 60 -3.52 14.74 -2.33
CA LEU A 60 -2.64 14.06 -3.27
C LEU A 60 -1.24 13.85 -2.68
N ALA A 61 -0.55 12.82 -3.16
CA ALA A 61 0.76 12.39 -2.67
C ALA A 61 1.91 13.40 -2.89
N GLU A 62 1.67 14.47 -3.61
CA GLU A 62 2.62 15.58 -3.83
C GLU A 62 3.15 16.21 -2.53
N ILE A 63 2.46 15.96 -1.40
CA ILE A 63 2.87 16.45 -0.07
C ILE A 63 4.04 15.64 0.51
N LEU A 64 4.43 14.52 -0.07
CA LEU A 64 5.48 13.63 0.48
C LEU A 64 6.92 14.13 0.21
N GLY A 65 7.10 15.33 -0.32
CA GLY A 65 8.42 15.91 -0.58
C GLY A 65 8.92 15.62 -1.98
N ASP A 66 10.10 14.97 -2.10
CA ASP A 66 10.69 14.74 -3.41
C ASP A 66 10.10 13.53 -4.15
N GLN A 67 10.11 13.61 -5.48
CA GLN A 67 9.60 12.56 -6.37
C GLN A 67 10.34 11.21 -6.21
N ALA A 68 11.61 11.23 -5.83
CA ALA A 68 12.40 10.02 -5.66
C ALA A 68 11.92 9.22 -4.44
N THR A 69 11.69 9.88 -3.31
CA THR A 69 11.13 9.28 -2.09
C THR A 69 9.73 8.72 -2.34
N TYR A 70 8.87 9.49 -3.01
CA TYR A 70 7.54 9.02 -3.38
C TYR A 70 7.59 7.76 -4.25
N SER A 71 8.48 7.72 -5.24
CA SER A 71 8.65 6.57 -6.12
C SER A 71 9.08 5.31 -5.34
N LYS A 72 9.96 5.44 -4.35
CA LYS A 72 10.36 4.32 -3.49
C LYS A 72 9.18 3.76 -2.69
N ILE A 73 8.42 4.63 -2.03
CA ILE A 73 7.22 4.24 -1.27
C ILE A 73 6.23 3.52 -2.19
N TRP A 74 5.96 4.10 -3.35
CA TRP A 74 5.01 3.53 -4.31
C TRP A 74 5.43 2.13 -4.78
N ARG A 75 6.72 1.93 -5.11
CA ARG A 75 7.25 0.62 -5.48
C ARG A 75 7.06 -0.42 -4.37
N VAL A 76 7.29 -0.04 -3.10
CA VAL A 76 7.03 -0.92 -1.95
C VAL A 76 5.55 -1.27 -1.85
N VAL A 77 4.65 -0.29 -1.93
CA VAL A 77 3.21 -0.50 -1.78
C VAL A 77 2.66 -1.40 -2.89
N VAL A 78 3.04 -1.14 -4.14
CA VAL A 78 2.58 -1.93 -5.31
C VAL A 78 3.16 -3.36 -5.29
N ALA A 79 4.37 -3.55 -4.79
CA ALA A 79 4.95 -4.88 -4.60
C ALA A 79 4.44 -5.61 -3.36
N GLY A 80 3.86 -4.89 -2.40
CA GLY A 80 3.39 -5.39 -1.12
C GLY A 80 1.87 -5.56 -1.05
N TYR A 81 1.36 -5.50 0.18
CA TYR A 81 -0.07 -5.58 0.47
C TYR A 81 -0.70 -4.17 0.42
N PRO A 82 -1.92 -3.97 -0.11
CA PRO A 82 -2.91 -4.98 -0.54
C PRO A 82 -2.84 -5.34 -2.03
N TYR A 83 -1.88 -4.85 -2.80
CA TYR A 83 -1.79 -5.10 -4.24
C TYR A 83 -1.48 -6.57 -4.57
N ASN A 84 -0.82 -7.27 -3.64
CA ASN A 84 -0.53 -8.69 -3.76
C ASN A 84 -1.13 -9.45 -2.58
N SER A 85 -1.62 -10.66 -2.83
CA SER A 85 -2.20 -11.51 -1.77
C SER A 85 -1.12 -12.00 -0.80
N PRO A 86 -1.48 -12.32 0.46
CA PRO A 86 -0.51 -12.86 1.43
C PRO A 86 0.22 -14.09 0.91
N GLU A 87 -0.50 -15.00 0.24
CA GLU A 87 0.07 -16.24 -0.32
C GLU A 87 1.12 -15.94 -1.39
N SER A 88 0.84 -14.99 -2.30
CA SER A 88 1.79 -14.57 -3.34
C SER A 88 3.02 -13.86 -2.75
N LEU A 89 2.85 -13.24 -1.59
CA LEU A 89 3.92 -12.62 -0.81
C LEU A 89 4.69 -13.62 0.05
N GLY A 90 4.25 -14.89 0.13
CA GLY A 90 4.93 -15.94 0.88
C GLY A 90 4.70 -15.87 2.39
N VAL A 91 3.61 -15.26 2.84
CA VAL A 91 3.18 -15.20 4.24
C VAL A 91 1.78 -15.80 4.39
N SER A 92 1.48 -16.34 5.59
CA SER A 92 0.25 -17.10 5.82
C SER A 92 -0.98 -16.24 6.14
N ASP A 93 -0.80 -14.94 6.40
CA ASP A 93 -1.88 -14.06 6.85
C ASP A 93 -1.65 -12.64 6.35
N TRP A 94 -2.74 -11.92 6.02
CA TRP A 94 -2.69 -10.55 5.53
C TRP A 94 -2.08 -9.56 6.54
N ARG A 95 -2.18 -9.84 7.83
CA ARG A 95 -1.59 -9.00 8.89
C ARG A 95 -0.07 -9.02 8.82
N TYR A 96 0.53 -10.16 8.48
CA TYR A 96 1.97 -10.27 8.27
C TYR A 96 2.42 -9.58 6.99
N ALA A 97 1.63 -9.67 5.93
CA ALA A 97 1.87 -8.93 4.69
C ALA A 97 1.80 -7.41 4.92
N TYR A 98 0.80 -6.96 5.69
CA TYR A 98 0.67 -5.56 6.11
C TYR A 98 1.89 -5.10 6.93
N GLN A 99 2.30 -5.87 7.93
CA GLN A 99 3.47 -5.55 8.78
C GLN A 99 4.73 -5.43 7.93
N ALA A 100 5.00 -6.39 7.06
CA ALA A 100 6.18 -6.37 6.20
C ALA A 100 6.18 -5.14 5.28
N THR A 101 5.03 -4.83 4.65
CA THR A 101 4.90 -3.65 3.79
C THR A 101 5.14 -2.36 4.57
N LYS A 102 4.56 -2.22 5.77
CA LYS A 102 4.76 -1.06 6.64
C LYS A 102 6.22 -0.89 7.07
N MET A 103 6.88 -1.98 7.46
CA MET A 103 8.30 -1.92 7.86
C MET A 103 9.20 -1.57 6.66
N ALA A 104 8.93 -2.12 5.49
CA ALA A 104 9.65 -1.77 4.26
C ALA A 104 9.49 -0.29 3.89
N ILE A 105 8.30 0.29 4.08
CA ILE A 105 8.07 1.74 3.90
C ILE A 105 8.98 2.53 4.85
N TYR A 106 9.06 2.17 6.12
CA TYR A 106 9.95 2.85 7.08
C TYR A 106 11.43 2.73 6.70
N CYS A 107 11.84 1.60 6.13
CA CYS A 107 13.22 1.42 5.65
C CYS A 107 13.53 2.35 4.47
N VAL A 108 12.70 2.38 3.45
CA VAL A 108 12.94 3.25 2.27
C VAL A 108 12.82 4.75 2.59
N LEU A 109 12.15 5.09 3.69
CA LEU A 109 12.12 6.44 4.27
C LEU A 109 13.35 6.75 5.15
N GLY A 110 14.27 5.81 5.35
CA GLY A 110 15.43 5.99 6.23
C GLY A 110 15.08 6.02 7.73
N GLN A 111 13.87 5.61 8.11
CA GLN A 111 13.41 5.60 9.51
C GLN A 111 13.70 4.28 10.24
N SER A 112 14.08 3.25 9.53
CA SER A 112 14.49 1.94 10.04
C SER A 112 15.58 1.36 9.16
N ASN A 113 16.41 0.48 9.73
CA ASN A 113 17.34 -0.33 8.96
C ASN A 113 16.76 -1.74 8.77
N VAL A 114 16.81 -2.24 7.54
CA VAL A 114 16.29 -3.59 7.22
C VAL A 114 17.01 -4.69 7.99
N ASP A 115 18.29 -4.53 8.25
CA ASP A 115 19.13 -5.50 8.96
C ASP A 115 18.88 -5.54 10.49
N ASP A 116 18.10 -4.58 11.01
CA ASP A 116 17.69 -4.61 12.42
C ASP A 116 16.60 -5.65 12.70
N PHE A 117 15.86 -6.09 11.69
CA PHE A 117 14.74 -7.02 11.87
C PHE A 117 15.23 -8.47 11.91
N TYR A 118 14.71 -9.23 12.87
CA TYR A 118 14.98 -10.66 12.99
C TYR A 118 13.76 -11.44 13.46
N ALA A 119 13.75 -12.72 13.14
CA ALA A 119 12.66 -13.63 13.42
C ALA A 119 12.79 -14.30 14.80
N THR A 120 11.64 -14.68 15.37
CA THR A 120 11.58 -15.55 16.56
C THR A 120 11.17 -16.98 16.22
N ASP A 121 10.61 -17.17 15.01
CA ASP A 121 10.11 -18.45 14.51
C ASP A 121 10.00 -18.42 12.98
N SER A 122 9.49 -19.48 12.37
CA SER A 122 9.35 -19.59 10.91
C SER A 122 8.37 -18.57 10.31
N THR A 123 7.32 -18.21 11.04
CA THR A 123 6.39 -17.13 10.61
C THR A 123 7.11 -15.79 10.57
N GLY A 124 7.87 -15.48 11.63
CA GLY A 124 8.72 -14.29 11.67
C GLY A 124 9.76 -14.26 10.55
N GLN A 125 10.35 -15.41 10.21
CA GLN A 125 11.31 -15.50 9.10
C GLN A 125 10.67 -15.13 7.77
N SER A 126 9.46 -15.61 7.50
CA SER A 126 8.72 -15.23 6.28
C SER A 126 8.45 -13.72 6.21
N ILE A 127 8.18 -13.09 7.36
CA ILE A 127 8.00 -11.63 7.45
C ILE A 127 9.32 -10.90 7.16
N VAL A 128 10.43 -11.34 7.75
CA VAL A 128 11.78 -10.75 7.52
C VAL A 128 12.16 -10.85 6.05
N ASP A 129 12.01 -12.04 5.46
CA ASP A 129 12.32 -12.27 4.04
C ASP A 129 11.48 -11.36 3.12
N LEU A 130 10.22 -11.16 3.47
CA LEU A 130 9.33 -10.25 2.73
C LEU A 130 9.77 -8.79 2.89
N ILE A 131 10.14 -8.34 4.08
CA ILE A 131 10.68 -6.98 4.30
C ILE A 131 11.89 -6.74 3.39
N HIS A 132 12.87 -7.65 3.37
CA HIS A 132 14.06 -7.52 2.53
C HIS A 132 13.71 -7.41 1.04
N ARG A 133 12.79 -8.26 0.55
CA ARG A 133 12.33 -8.20 -0.85
C ARG A 133 11.66 -6.88 -1.19
N LEU A 134 10.78 -6.39 -0.31
CA LEU A 134 10.05 -5.14 -0.52
C LEU A 134 10.97 -3.92 -0.45
N VAL A 135 11.95 -3.90 0.45
CA VAL A 135 12.97 -2.84 0.50
C VAL A 135 13.80 -2.83 -0.79
N ASN A 136 14.23 -4.00 -1.25
CA ASN A 136 14.95 -4.10 -2.52
C ASN A 136 14.11 -3.58 -3.69
N GLN A 137 12.82 -3.90 -3.74
CA GLN A 137 11.89 -3.34 -4.74
C GLN A 137 11.74 -1.83 -4.62
N GLY A 138 11.65 -1.30 -3.40
CA GLY A 138 11.60 0.13 -3.15
C GLY A 138 12.83 0.87 -3.66
N GLU A 139 14.03 0.34 -3.39
CA GLU A 139 15.31 0.98 -3.75
C GLU A 139 15.66 0.80 -5.23
N HIS A 140 15.47 -0.40 -5.78
CA HIS A 140 16.01 -0.78 -7.09
C HIS A 140 14.96 -1.22 -8.11
N GLY A 141 13.70 -1.34 -7.70
CA GLY A 141 12.61 -1.77 -8.59
C GLY A 141 12.30 -0.75 -9.69
N GLN A 142 11.69 -1.24 -10.75
CA GLN A 142 11.15 -0.38 -11.81
C GLN A 142 9.84 0.26 -11.35
N ASN A 143 9.61 1.49 -11.74
CA ASN A 143 8.30 2.10 -11.57
C ASN A 143 7.29 1.39 -12.47
N THR A 144 6.48 0.51 -11.89
CA THR A 144 5.33 -0.10 -12.57
C THR A 144 4.14 0.87 -12.65
N TYR A 145 4.39 2.11 -12.28
CA TYR A 145 3.41 3.18 -12.34
C TYR A 145 3.01 3.41 -13.80
N ARG A 146 1.79 3.05 -14.14
CA ARG A 146 1.17 3.45 -15.40
C ARG A 146 0.41 4.74 -15.13
N THR A 147 0.83 5.81 -15.76
CA THR A 147 0.00 7.01 -15.82
C THR A 147 -1.37 6.61 -16.35
N PRO A 148 -2.46 6.88 -15.62
CA PRO A 148 -3.79 6.60 -16.14
C PRO A 148 -3.98 7.30 -17.48
N VAL A 149 -4.31 6.53 -18.49
CA VAL A 149 -4.64 7.05 -19.83
C VAL A 149 -6.04 6.58 -20.16
N ALA A 150 -6.93 7.52 -20.42
CA ALA A 150 -8.23 7.24 -20.94
C ALA A 150 -8.37 7.85 -22.32
N SER A 151 -8.97 7.14 -23.25
CA SER A 151 -9.33 7.65 -24.56
C SER A 151 -10.79 7.38 -24.86
N ILE A 152 -11.44 8.33 -25.50
CA ILE A 152 -12.81 8.20 -26.00
C ILE A 152 -12.73 8.23 -27.51
N ASN A 153 -13.10 7.14 -28.14
CA ASN A 153 -13.12 7.01 -29.58
C ASN A 153 -14.57 6.94 -30.08
N ASN A 154 -14.84 7.67 -31.11
CA ASN A 154 -16.10 7.58 -31.80
C ASN A 154 -16.20 6.25 -32.56
N SER A 155 -17.19 5.43 -32.23
CA SER A 155 -17.41 4.13 -32.86
C SER A 155 -18.63 4.17 -33.81
N GLY A 156 -18.54 4.98 -34.82
CA GLY A 156 -19.57 5.07 -35.88
C GLY A 156 -20.12 6.48 -36.09
N ASN A 157 -21.04 6.57 -37.03
CA ASN A 157 -21.72 7.82 -37.30
C ASN A 157 -22.90 8.02 -36.36
N MET A 158 -23.25 9.27 -36.13
CA MET A 158 -24.47 9.64 -35.46
C MET A 158 -25.66 9.18 -36.29
N VAL A 159 -26.60 8.48 -35.67
CA VAL A 159 -27.81 7.97 -36.33
C VAL A 159 -29.05 8.46 -35.60
N LEU A 160 -30.12 8.71 -36.38
CA LEU A 160 -31.42 9.04 -35.80
C LEU A 160 -32.09 7.75 -35.31
N SER A 161 -32.48 7.74 -34.04
CA SER A 161 -33.18 6.63 -33.40
C SER A 161 -34.43 7.19 -32.70
N GLY A 162 -35.59 7.00 -33.29
CA GLY A 162 -36.81 7.71 -32.85
C GLY A 162 -36.67 9.22 -33.02
N ASP A 163 -36.91 9.96 -31.94
CA ASP A 163 -36.82 11.42 -31.90
C ASP A 163 -35.41 11.93 -31.44
N TYR A 164 -34.43 11.04 -31.29
CA TYR A 164 -33.11 11.37 -30.77
C TYR A 164 -32.01 10.99 -31.74
N TYR A 165 -30.93 11.80 -31.77
CA TYR A 165 -29.68 11.42 -32.41
C TYR A 165 -28.81 10.64 -31.39
N VAL A 166 -28.41 9.45 -31.79
CA VAL A 166 -27.60 8.54 -30.96
C VAL A 166 -26.25 8.33 -31.60
N GLN A 167 -25.21 8.40 -30.81
CA GLN A 167 -23.84 8.10 -31.23
C GLN A 167 -23.16 7.20 -30.20
N ASN A 168 -22.50 6.18 -30.68
CA ASN A 168 -21.75 5.26 -29.83
C ASN A 168 -20.31 5.72 -29.69
N TYR A 169 -19.79 5.60 -28.47
CA TYR A 169 -18.40 5.85 -28.14
C TYR A 169 -17.79 4.62 -27.48
N THR A 170 -16.54 4.35 -27.79
CA THR A 170 -15.73 3.35 -27.08
C THR A 170 -14.78 4.08 -26.15
N ILE A 171 -14.88 3.78 -24.85
CA ILE A 171 -13.95 4.26 -23.84
C ILE A 171 -12.92 3.19 -23.62
N SER A 172 -11.64 3.54 -23.72
CA SER A 172 -10.51 2.66 -23.44
C SER A 172 -9.66 3.26 -22.35
N SER A 173 -9.22 2.45 -21.39
CA SER A 173 -8.28 2.85 -20.34
C SER A 173 -7.28 1.75 -20.04
N ASN A 174 -6.10 2.13 -19.61
CA ASN A 174 -5.07 1.22 -19.10
C ASN A 174 -5.22 0.93 -17.60
N VAL A 175 -6.22 1.52 -16.94
CA VAL A 175 -6.62 1.30 -15.55
C VAL A 175 -8.14 1.10 -15.50
N ASP A 176 -8.63 0.47 -14.45
CA ASP A 176 -10.08 0.33 -14.25
C ASP A 176 -10.66 1.68 -13.83
N ILE A 177 -11.46 2.27 -14.70
CA ILE A 177 -12.12 3.59 -14.50
C ILE A 177 -13.62 3.49 -14.28
N LEU A 178 -14.16 2.27 -14.26
CA LEU A 178 -15.60 2.02 -14.22
C LEU A 178 -16.09 1.38 -12.92
N ASN A 179 -15.28 1.45 -11.85
CA ASN A 179 -15.69 1.02 -10.51
C ASN A 179 -16.15 2.19 -9.67
#